data_9e03a2c10d23ac25400fa7621762b3f4
#
_entry.id   9e03a2c10d23ac25400fa7621762b3f4
#
_cell.length_a   1.000
_cell.length_b   1.000
_cell.length_c   1.000
_cell.angle_alpha   90.00
_cell.angle_beta   90.00
_cell.angle_gamma   90.00
#
_symmetry.space_group_name_H-M   'P 1'
#
loop_
_entity.id
_entity.type
_entity.pdbx_description
1 polymer ?
#
loop_
_entity_poly.entity_id
_entity_poly.type
_entity_poly.pdbx_seq_one_letter_code
_entity_poly.pdbx_strand_id
1 'polypeptide(L)'
;DVEAINKHTDPPPIESNVRQGYRLCGTRGLPCVRGKDKGGRHSPDSRRRCAYMIQKLLFEVKELNLTMLQSQIYVSGYSIDNDLKRIRKMLEPYGGLKLVRNKECISLKGDEASKRRFYRDLLVAEVQENFLNLNTLAHLYRSFNLIEVKDIFVDVLEEYDYSIHESMFPMLILHAGTSIERMNCANYINMEEGMQGLEETIEYQISQTFFERISKRLHITVHDGEVGMFAW
;
A
#
# COMPACT_ATOMS: atom_id res chain seq x y z
N ASP A 1 35.67 2.63 -2.27
CA ASP A 1 36.47 1.95 -1.24
C ASP A 1 35.83 2.26 0.13
N VAL A 2 35.48 1.20 0.91
CA VAL A 2 34.77 1.30 2.20
C VAL A 2 35.61 2.04 3.23
N GLU A 3 36.92 1.88 3.20
CA GLU A 3 37.84 2.59 4.10
C GLU A 3 37.85 4.10 3.86
N ALA A 4 37.68 4.54 2.62
CA ALA A 4 37.61 5.95 2.28
C ALA A 4 36.31 6.61 2.79
N ILE A 5 35.20 5.87 2.78
CA ILE A 5 33.89 6.34 3.28
C ILE A 5 33.90 6.42 4.81
N ASN A 6 34.53 5.46 5.50
CA ASN A 6 34.59 5.40 6.96
C ASN A 6 35.57 6.39 7.61
N LYS A 7 36.48 6.98 6.83
CA LYS A 7 37.62 7.77 7.34
C LYS A 7 37.25 9.07 8.05
N HIS A 8 36.01 9.55 7.91
CA HIS A 8 35.58 10.85 8.44
C HIS A 8 34.33 10.82 9.32
N THR A 9 33.89 9.63 9.74
CA THR A 9 32.67 9.46 10.55
C THR A 9 32.90 8.50 11.72
N ASP A 10 32.46 8.89 12.92
CA ASP A 10 32.46 8.07 14.13
C ASP A 10 31.04 8.06 14.72
N PRO A 11 30.35 6.90 14.81
CA PRO A 11 30.77 5.57 14.35
C PRO A 11 30.78 5.44 12.81
N PRO A 12 31.57 4.51 12.26
CA PRO A 12 31.70 4.33 10.82
C PRO A 12 30.36 3.95 10.17
N PRO A 13 29.95 4.58 9.04
CA PRO A 13 28.66 4.31 8.42
C PRO A 13 28.55 2.92 7.77
N ILE A 14 29.69 2.24 7.54
CA ILE A 14 29.72 0.91 6.94
C ILE A 14 30.57 -0.03 7.81
N GLU A 15 29.92 -1.03 8.40
CA GLU A 15 30.62 -2.14 9.07
C GLU A 15 30.79 -3.30 8.09
N SER A 16 32.02 -3.85 8.01
CA SER A 16 32.31 -5.05 7.24
C SER A 16 32.47 -6.27 8.15
N ASN A 17 31.81 -7.36 7.81
CA ASN A 17 31.98 -8.64 8.50
C ASN A 17 32.28 -9.73 7.46
N VAL A 18 33.38 -10.44 7.63
CA VAL A 18 33.86 -11.46 6.69
C VAL A 18 32.84 -12.58 6.43
N ARG A 19 31.91 -12.83 7.39
CA ARG A 19 30.87 -13.88 7.25
C ARG A 19 29.49 -13.34 6.84
N GLN A 20 29.24 -12.04 6.99
CA GLN A 20 27.90 -11.44 6.79
C GLN A 20 27.87 -10.31 5.73
N GLY A 21 29.04 -9.94 5.17
CA GLY A 21 29.15 -8.84 4.20
C GLY A 21 29.17 -7.46 4.87
N TYR A 22 28.68 -6.45 4.14
CA TYR A 22 28.68 -5.06 4.57
C TYR A 22 27.36 -4.66 5.20
N ARG A 23 27.41 -3.91 6.31
CA ARG A 23 26.27 -3.37 7.01
C ARG A 23 26.37 -1.84 7.07
N LEU A 24 25.31 -1.14 6.68
CA LEU A 24 25.19 0.32 6.86
C LEU A 24 24.76 0.61 8.32
N CYS A 25 25.57 1.36 9.04
CA CYS A 25 25.29 1.83 10.39
C CYS A 25 24.90 3.29 10.33
N GLY A 26 23.65 3.61 10.66
CA GLY A 26 23.21 4.98 10.87
C GLY A 26 22.59 5.69 9.68
N THR A 27 21.34 5.38 9.38
CA THR A 27 20.40 6.35 8.84
C THR A 27 19.35 6.67 9.91
N ARG A 28 19.43 7.86 10.50
CA ARG A 28 18.32 8.43 11.28
C ARG A 28 17.12 8.53 10.35
N GLY A 29 16.07 7.74 10.64
CA GLY A 29 14.78 7.98 10.02
C GLY A 29 14.01 6.78 9.48
N LEU A 30 14.27 5.55 9.96
CA LEU A 30 13.31 4.45 9.78
C LEU A 30 13.26 3.65 11.09
N PRO A 31 12.10 3.55 11.76
CA PRO A 31 11.96 2.70 12.94
C PRO A 31 12.13 1.24 12.52
N CYS A 32 13.21 0.62 13.02
CA CYS A 32 13.45 -0.80 12.89
C CYS A 32 12.49 -1.52 13.83
N VAL A 33 11.37 -2.03 13.34
CA VAL A 33 10.48 -2.90 14.12
C VAL A 33 11.17 -4.26 14.24
N ARG A 34 11.71 -4.54 15.42
CA ARG A 34 12.19 -5.88 15.79
C ARG A 34 11.00 -6.80 16.07
N GLY A 35 10.50 -7.48 15.04
CA GLY A 35 9.65 -8.65 15.21
C GLY A 35 10.52 -9.87 15.54
N LYS A 36 10.28 -10.53 16.67
CA LYS A 36 10.87 -11.86 16.97
C LYS A 36 10.15 -12.91 16.11
N ASP A 37 10.69 -13.25 14.95
CA ASP A 37 10.24 -14.41 14.18
C ASP A 37 10.90 -15.68 14.71
N LYS A 38 10.10 -16.55 15.31
CA LYS A 38 10.41 -17.97 15.47
C LYS A 38 9.81 -18.72 14.30
N GLY A 39 10.65 -19.22 13.41
CA GLY A 39 10.29 -20.27 12.45
C GLY A 39 10.24 -19.88 10.98
N GLY A 40 11.32 -20.14 10.24
CA GLY A 40 11.42 -20.06 8.78
C GLY A 40 12.27 -18.91 8.29
N ARG A 41 13.39 -19.25 7.62
CA ARG A 41 14.36 -18.30 7.04
C ARG A 41 13.73 -17.45 5.93
N HIS A 42 12.89 -16.50 6.28
CA HIS A 42 12.45 -15.46 5.36
C HIS A 42 13.01 -14.14 5.84
N SER A 43 14.00 -13.62 5.14
CA SER A 43 14.58 -12.29 5.39
C SER A 43 13.46 -11.25 5.44
N PRO A 44 13.40 -10.39 6.49
CA PRO A 44 12.43 -9.29 6.56
C PRO A 44 12.46 -8.39 5.31
N ASP A 45 13.59 -8.37 4.60
CA ASP A 45 13.75 -7.66 3.35
C ASP A 45 12.87 -8.20 2.21
N SER A 46 12.64 -9.52 2.12
CA SER A 46 11.84 -10.10 1.03
C SER A 46 10.36 -9.68 1.09
N ARG A 47 9.78 -9.61 2.29
CA ARG A 47 8.38 -9.16 2.49
C ARG A 47 8.22 -7.69 2.08
N ARG A 48 9.13 -6.85 2.55
CA ARG A 48 9.16 -5.42 2.19
C ARG A 48 9.37 -5.20 0.70
N ARG A 49 10.23 -6.00 0.06
CA ARG A 49 10.44 -5.93 -1.40
C ARG A 49 9.18 -6.33 -2.17
N CYS A 50 8.49 -7.40 -1.75
CA CYS A 50 7.22 -7.79 -2.37
C CYS A 50 6.18 -6.66 -2.26
N ALA A 51 6.00 -6.09 -1.08
CA ALA A 51 5.09 -4.96 -0.85
C ALA A 51 5.46 -3.76 -1.73
N TYR A 52 6.73 -3.41 -1.81
CA TYR A 52 7.23 -2.33 -2.67
C TYR A 52 6.93 -2.56 -4.16
N MET A 53 7.18 -3.77 -4.68
CA MET A 53 6.86 -4.12 -6.07
C MET A 53 5.36 -4.07 -6.35
N ILE A 54 4.55 -4.58 -5.42
CA ILE A 54 3.09 -4.55 -5.52
C ILE A 54 2.59 -3.11 -5.55
N GLN A 55 3.03 -2.25 -4.63
CA GLN A 55 2.66 -0.83 -4.60
C GLN A 55 3.04 -0.12 -5.90
N LYS A 56 4.27 -0.32 -6.39
CA LYS A 56 4.67 0.27 -7.67
C LYS A 56 3.77 -0.13 -8.83
N LEU A 57 3.44 -1.43 -8.94
CA LEU A 57 2.58 -1.94 -10.00
C LEU A 57 1.10 -1.52 -9.87
N LEU A 58 0.65 -1.28 -8.65
CA LEU A 58 -0.72 -0.81 -8.41
C LEU A 58 -0.87 0.70 -8.64
N PHE A 59 0.12 1.51 -8.24
CA PHE A 59 -0.06 2.96 -8.12
C PHE A 59 0.87 3.81 -8.98
N GLU A 60 2.08 3.33 -9.31
CA GLU A 60 3.07 4.19 -9.95
C GLU A 60 3.29 3.87 -11.43
N VAL A 61 3.36 2.59 -11.79
CA VAL A 61 3.75 2.18 -13.14
C VAL A 61 2.92 1.02 -13.69
N LYS A 62 2.63 1.07 -14.98
CA LYS A 62 1.96 -0.06 -15.67
C LYS A 62 2.89 -1.27 -15.83
N GLU A 63 4.18 -1.02 -15.99
CA GLU A 63 5.23 -2.03 -16.13
C GLU A 63 6.45 -1.65 -15.28
N LEU A 64 7.01 -2.60 -14.55
CA LEU A 64 8.19 -2.44 -13.71
C LEU A 64 9.37 -3.19 -14.33
N ASN A 65 10.43 -2.46 -14.65
CA ASN A 65 11.66 -3.04 -15.20
C ASN A 65 12.49 -3.67 -14.07
N LEU A 66 12.78 -4.97 -14.20
CA LEU A 66 13.47 -5.76 -13.17
C LEU A 66 14.96 -5.43 -13.06
N THR A 67 15.62 -5.10 -14.17
CA THR A 67 17.04 -4.73 -14.16
C THR A 67 17.25 -3.40 -13.44
N MET A 68 16.39 -2.41 -13.73
CA MET A 68 16.40 -1.14 -13.01
C MET A 68 16.08 -1.33 -11.53
N LEU A 69 15.07 -2.17 -11.21
CA LEU A 69 14.71 -2.48 -9.84
C LEU A 69 15.88 -3.11 -9.06
N GLN A 70 16.57 -4.11 -9.65
CA GLN A 70 17.76 -4.73 -9.05
C GLN A 70 18.82 -3.71 -8.68
N SER A 71 19.09 -2.76 -9.59
CA SER A 71 20.06 -1.68 -9.36
C SER A 71 19.61 -0.71 -8.25
N GLN A 72 18.30 -0.40 -8.17
CA GLN A 72 17.76 0.54 -7.20
C GLN A 72 17.75 -0.01 -5.77
N ILE A 73 17.45 -1.31 -5.60
CA ILE A 73 17.32 -1.94 -4.28
C ILE A 73 18.50 -2.86 -3.94
N TYR A 74 19.53 -2.89 -4.78
CA TYR A 74 20.78 -3.64 -4.59
C TYR A 74 20.56 -5.13 -4.26
N VAL A 75 19.69 -5.81 -5.02
CA VAL A 75 19.44 -7.25 -4.86
C VAL A 75 19.73 -8.03 -6.14
N SER A 76 20.06 -9.32 -5.96
CA SER A 76 20.33 -10.22 -7.08
C SER A 76 19.06 -10.57 -7.86
N GLY A 77 19.21 -10.94 -9.14
CA GLY A 77 18.11 -11.45 -9.97
C GLY A 77 17.44 -12.67 -9.35
N TYR A 78 18.21 -13.55 -8.70
CA TYR A 78 17.68 -14.72 -7.99
C TYR A 78 16.73 -14.33 -6.85
N SER A 79 17.08 -13.28 -6.09
CA SER A 79 16.22 -12.77 -5.03
C SER A 79 14.91 -12.22 -5.59
N ILE A 80 14.99 -11.48 -6.70
CA ILE A 80 13.79 -10.96 -7.38
C ILE A 80 12.93 -12.11 -7.91
N ASP A 81 13.49 -13.13 -8.53
CA ASP A 81 12.72 -14.28 -9.02
C ASP A 81 11.98 -15.02 -7.90
N ASN A 82 12.58 -15.13 -6.71
CA ASN A 82 11.92 -15.69 -5.53
C ASN A 82 10.81 -14.77 -5.02
N ASP A 83 11.01 -13.46 -5.01
CA ASP A 83 10.00 -12.48 -4.64
C ASP A 83 8.81 -12.53 -5.62
N LEU A 84 9.06 -12.65 -6.94
CA LEU A 84 8.01 -12.81 -7.95
C LEU A 84 7.20 -14.10 -7.77
N LYS A 85 7.84 -15.22 -7.39
CA LYS A 85 7.12 -16.47 -7.05
C LYS A 85 6.21 -16.26 -5.86
N ARG A 86 6.68 -15.54 -4.83
CA ARG A 86 5.88 -15.20 -3.65
C ARG A 86 4.70 -14.32 -4.01
N ILE A 87 4.89 -13.27 -4.80
CA ILE A 87 3.80 -12.40 -5.26
C ILE A 87 2.77 -13.21 -6.04
N ARG A 88 3.17 -14.10 -6.96
CA ARG A 88 2.23 -14.97 -7.68
C ARG A 88 1.38 -15.81 -6.73
N LYS A 89 2.00 -16.39 -5.69
CA LYS A 89 1.27 -17.17 -4.67
C LYS A 89 0.28 -16.29 -3.89
N MET A 90 0.64 -15.04 -3.60
CA MET A 90 -0.28 -14.11 -2.94
C MET A 90 -1.47 -13.74 -3.82
N LEU A 91 -1.31 -13.79 -5.15
CA LEU A 91 -2.37 -13.47 -6.12
C LEU A 91 -3.30 -14.66 -6.42
N GLU A 92 -2.93 -15.90 -6.08
CA GLU A 92 -3.72 -17.11 -6.36
C GLU A 92 -5.18 -17.03 -5.90
N PRO A 93 -5.50 -16.49 -4.70
CA PRO A 93 -6.89 -16.35 -4.24
C PRO A 93 -7.72 -15.37 -5.06
N TYR A 94 -7.06 -14.52 -5.86
CA TYR A 94 -7.69 -13.45 -6.63
C TYR A 94 -7.69 -13.85 -8.12
N GLY A 95 -8.62 -14.69 -8.52
CA GLY A 95 -8.65 -15.36 -9.84
C GLY A 95 -8.61 -14.42 -11.06
N GLY A 96 -8.93 -13.13 -10.87
CA GLY A 96 -8.81 -12.09 -11.88
C GLY A 96 -7.42 -11.45 -12.01
N LEU A 97 -6.50 -11.67 -11.03
CA LEU A 97 -5.18 -11.04 -11.01
C LEU A 97 -4.08 -11.97 -11.49
N LYS A 98 -3.19 -11.45 -12.33
CA LYS A 98 -2.03 -12.19 -12.82
C LYS A 98 -0.79 -11.28 -12.89
N LEU A 99 0.32 -11.76 -12.32
CA LEU A 99 1.63 -11.16 -12.52
C LEU A 99 2.24 -11.68 -13.83
N VAL A 100 2.22 -10.86 -14.86
CA VAL A 100 2.76 -11.17 -16.18
C VAL A 100 4.19 -10.68 -16.27
N ARG A 101 5.09 -11.55 -16.76
CA ARG A 101 6.48 -11.18 -17.06
C ARG A 101 6.69 -11.17 -18.56
N ASN A 102 7.22 -10.07 -19.08
CA ASN A 102 7.63 -9.92 -20.47
C ASN A 102 9.11 -9.50 -20.49
N LYS A 103 10.01 -10.45 -20.76
CA LYS A 103 11.47 -10.27 -20.71
C LYS A 103 11.90 -9.67 -19.36
N GLU A 104 12.39 -8.43 -19.39
CA GLU A 104 12.89 -7.68 -18.23
C GLU A 104 11.81 -6.88 -17.49
N CYS A 105 10.57 -6.93 -17.94
CA CYS A 105 9.48 -6.19 -17.34
C CYS A 105 8.44 -7.10 -16.72
N ILE A 106 7.81 -6.64 -15.63
CA ILE A 106 6.63 -7.26 -15.03
C ILE A 106 5.46 -6.27 -15.02
N SER A 107 4.25 -6.79 -15.13
CA SER A 107 2.99 -6.02 -15.02
C SER A 107 1.94 -6.81 -14.26
N LEU A 108 1.06 -6.10 -13.56
CA LEU A 108 -0.09 -6.67 -12.87
C LEU A 108 -1.34 -6.52 -13.75
N LYS A 109 -1.83 -7.63 -14.28
CA LYS A 109 -3.05 -7.68 -15.12
C LYS A 109 -4.23 -8.12 -14.29
N GLY A 110 -5.40 -7.53 -14.57
CA GLY A 110 -6.67 -7.84 -13.93
C GLY A 110 -7.56 -6.61 -13.84
N ASP A 111 -8.81 -6.83 -13.45
CA ASP A 111 -9.79 -5.77 -13.25
C ASP A 111 -9.47 -4.93 -12.01
N GLU A 112 -10.06 -3.74 -11.96
CA GLU A 112 -9.77 -2.77 -10.90
C GLU A 112 -10.31 -3.23 -9.54
N ALA A 113 -11.50 -3.85 -9.50
CA ALA A 113 -12.10 -4.34 -8.26
C ALA A 113 -11.22 -5.42 -7.60
N SER A 114 -10.71 -6.38 -8.39
CA SER A 114 -9.77 -7.39 -7.91
C SER A 114 -8.45 -6.79 -7.39
N LYS A 115 -7.92 -5.75 -8.05
CA LYS A 115 -6.72 -5.04 -7.58
C LYS A 115 -6.95 -4.37 -6.23
N ARG A 116 -8.07 -3.70 -6.04
CA ARG A 116 -8.43 -3.04 -4.78
C ARG A 116 -8.65 -4.04 -3.67
N ARG A 117 -9.38 -5.12 -3.95
CA ARG A 117 -9.60 -6.20 -2.99
C ARG A 117 -8.26 -6.81 -2.52
N PHE A 118 -7.36 -7.12 -3.46
CA PHE A 118 -6.04 -7.63 -3.13
C PHE A 118 -5.24 -6.66 -2.25
N TYR A 119 -5.21 -5.37 -2.62
CA TYR A 119 -4.46 -4.37 -1.85
C TYR A 119 -5.05 -4.16 -0.46
N ARG A 120 -6.37 -4.10 -0.35
CA ARG A 120 -7.06 -4.04 0.94
C ARG A 120 -6.67 -5.21 1.84
N ASP A 121 -6.75 -6.43 1.32
CA ASP A 121 -6.45 -7.64 2.10
C ASP A 121 -4.96 -7.70 2.49
N LEU A 122 -4.07 -7.18 1.66
CA LEU A 122 -2.65 -7.01 1.98
C LEU A 122 -2.44 -6.02 3.13
N LEU A 123 -3.15 -4.88 3.12
CA LEU A 123 -3.12 -3.90 4.20
C LEU A 123 -3.69 -4.47 5.50
N VAL A 124 -4.80 -5.21 5.42
CA VAL A 124 -5.42 -5.88 6.58
C VAL A 124 -4.45 -6.88 7.23
N ALA A 125 -3.75 -7.68 6.42
CA ALA A 125 -2.76 -8.62 6.94
C ALA A 125 -1.60 -7.90 7.65
N GLU A 126 -1.14 -6.77 7.11
CA GLU A 126 -0.10 -5.95 7.74
C GLU A 126 -0.57 -5.34 9.06
N VAL A 127 -1.84 -4.90 9.11
CA VAL A 127 -2.49 -4.36 10.31
C VAL A 127 -2.64 -5.40 11.41
N GLN A 128 -3.09 -6.62 11.07
CA GLN A 128 -3.31 -7.68 12.05
C GLN A 128 -2.02 -8.14 12.72
N GLU A 129 -0.89 -8.09 12.01
CA GLU A 129 0.43 -8.42 12.59
C GLU A 129 0.99 -7.31 13.50
N ASN A 130 0.61 -6.05 13.30
CA ASN A 130 1.21 -4.89 13.96
C ASN A 130 0.28 -4.13 14.92
N PHE A 131 -0.87 -4.70 15.35
CA PHE A 131 -1.89 -4.00 16.15
C PHE A 131 -2.19 -2.59 15.62
N LEU A 132 -3.28 -2.48 14.89
CA LEU A 132 -4.00 -1.30 14.36
C LEU A 132 -3.44 0.08 14.80
N ASN A 133 -2.30 0.47 14.29
CA ASN A 133 -1.84 1.84 14.43
C ASN A 133 -1.97 2.55 13.08
N LEU A 134 -3.05 3.33 12.90
CA LEU A 134 -3.26 4.15 11.69
C LEU A 134 -2.06 5.03 11.36
N ASN A 135 -1.30 5.47 12.37
CA ASN A 135 -0.06 6.21 12.15
C ASN A 135 1.02 5.37 11.43
N THR A 136 1.08 4.06 11.70
CA THR A 136 1.98 3.16 10.98
C THR A 136 1.53 2.97 9.54
N LEU A 137 0.22 2.93 9.30
CA LEU A 137 -0.36 2.77 7.97
C LEU A 137 -0.32 4.06 7.16
N ALA A 138 -0.31 5.23 7.81
CA ALA A 138 -0.20 6.51 7.12
C ALA A 138 1.05 6.59 6.21
N HIS A 139 2.12 5.88 6.57
CA HIS A 139 3.34 5.81 5.75
C HIS A 139 3.20 4.98 4.46
N LEU A 140 2.14 4.19 4.31
CA LEU A 140 1.88 3.42 3.11
C LEU A 140 1.34 4.28 1.96
N TYR A 141 0.70 5.41 2.29
CA TYR A 141 0.17 6.37 1.33
C TYR A 141 1.15 7.51 1.15
N ARG A 142 1.51 7.80 -0.09
CA ARG A 142 2.54 8.80 -0.42
C ARG A 142 1.96 10.11 -0.94
N SER A 143 0.80 10.04 -1.56
CA SER A 143 0.17 11.17 -2.23
C SER A 143 -0.68 12.04 -1.29
N PHE A 144 -0.99 11.56 -0.08
CA PHE A 144 -1.79 12.27 0.91
C PHE A 144 -1.51 11.76 2.34
N ASN A 145 -2.01 12.51 3.34
CA ASN A 145 -1.92 12.14 4.74
C ASN A 145 -3.18 11.36 5.16
N LEU A 146 -3.05 10.06 5.46
CA LEU A 146 -4.17 9.22 5.90
C LEU A 146 -4.84 9.71 7.19
N ILE A 147 -4.10 10.36 8.08
CA ILE A 147 -4.65 10.93 9.32
C ILE A 147 -5.61 12.08 9.00
N GLU A 148 -5.25 12.92 8.04
CA GLU A 148 -6.12 14.01 7.58
C GLU A 148 -7.41 13.46 6.94
N VAL A 149 -7.31 12.39 6.14
CA VAL A 149 -8.46 11.69 5.56
C VAL A 149 -9.37 11.14 6.66
N LYS A 150 -8.79 10.54 7.70
CA LYS A 150 -9.51 10.06 8.89
C LYS A 150 -10.25 11.21 9.58
N ASP A 151 -9.57 12.34 9.80
CA ASP A 151 -10.17 13.50 10.50
C ASP A 151 -11.36 14.06 9.70
N ILE A 152 -11.21 14.21 8.37
CA ILE A 152 -12.33 14.62 7.49
C ILE A 152 -13.52 13.64 7.59
N PHE A 153 -13.25 12.33 7.68
CA PHE A 153 -14.31 11.33 7.77
C PHE A 153 -15.03 11.40 9.12
N VAL A 154 -14.30 11.61 10.22
CA VAL A 154 -14.88 11.82 11.56
C VAL A 154 -15.80 13.05 11.56
N ASP A 155 -15.34 14.18 11.02
CA ASP A 155 -16.13 15.41 10.94
C ASP A 155 -17.44 15.19 10.15
N VAL A 156 -17.41 14.39 9.09
CA VAL A 156 -18.63 14.06 8.32
C VAL A 156 -19.57 13.17 9.13
N LEU A 157 -19.05 12.15 9.82
CA LEU A 157 -19.88 11.29 10.68
C LEU A 157 -20.57 12.07 11.79
N GLU A 158 -19.85 13.02 12.42
CA GLU A 158 -20.42 13.91 13.45
C GLU A 158 -21.52 14.81 12.88
N GLU A 159 -21.34 15.35 11.66
CA GLU A 159 -22.35 16.19 11.01
C GLU A 159 -23.65 15.44 10.72
N TYR A 160 -23.56 14.14 10.39
CA TYR A 160 -24.72 13.30 10.14
C TYR A 160 -25.26 12.58 11.39
N ASP A 161 -24.67 12.84 12.59
CA ASP A 161 -24.96 12.10 13.83
C ASP A 161 -24.95 10.58 13.61
N TYR A 162 -23.98 10.11 12.82
CA TYR A 162 -23.87 8.72 12.40
C TYR A 162 -22.72 8.01 13.09
N SER A 163 -23.00 6.88 13.73
CA SER A 163 -22.00 6.09 14.46
C SER A 163 -21.62 4.83 13.72
N ILE A 164 -20.34 4.57 13.64
CA ILE A 164 -19.76 3.36 13.06
C ILE A 164 -19.16 2.52 14.20
N HIS A 165 -19.33 1.21 14.10
CA HIS A 165 -18.73 0.30 15.05
C HIS A 165 -17.20 0.43 15.04
N GLU A 166 -16.56 0.53 16.21
CA GLU A 166 -15.11 0.78 16.36
C GLU A 166 -14.24 -0.18 15.56
N SER A 167 -14.64 -1.46 15.44
CA SER A 167 -13.88 -2.46 14.68
C SER A 167 -13.92 -2.26 13.16
N MET A 168 -14.95 -1.56 12.64
CA MET A 168 -15.11 -1.29 11.21
C MET A 168 -14.37 -0.03 10.78
N PHE A 169 -14.25 0.94 11.68
CA PHE A 169 -13.69 2.25 11.37
C PHE A 169 -12.29 2.21 10.71
N PRO A 170 -11.29 1.46 11.24
CA PRO A 170 -9.98 1.39 10.60
C PRO A 170 -10.03 0.81 9.18
N MET A 171 -10.94 -0.15 8.95
CA MET A 171 -11.13 -0.76 7.63
C MET A 171 -11.69 0.23 6.61
N LEU A 172 -12.64 1.06 7.03
CA LEU A 172 -13.19 2.12 6.20
C LEU A 172 -12.13 3.16 5.84
N ILE A 173 -11.29 3.57 6.80
CA ILE A 173 -10.20 4.51 6.52
C ILE A 173 -9.17 3.92 5.54
N LEU A 174 -8.84 2.64 5.64
CA LEU A 174 -7.99 1.96 4.67
C LEU A 174 -8.63 1.86 3.29
N HIS A 175 -9.94 1.60 3.25
CA HIS A 175 -10.70 1.59 2.00
C HIS A 175 -10.70 2.98 1.36
N ALA A 176 -11.02 4.03 2.13
CA ALA A 176 -10.94 5.41 1.67
C ALA A 176 -9.55 5.76 1.11
N GLY A 177 -8.50 5.43 1.85
CA GLY A 177 -7.12 5.65 1.42
C GLY A 177 -6.79 4.94 0.12
N THR A 178 -7.23 3.70 -0.05
CA THR A 178 -7.03 2.93 -1.29
C THR A 178 -7.78 3.57 -2.47
N SER A 179 -9.02 4.01 -2.27
CA SER A 179 -9.82 4.70 -3.29
C SER A 179 -9.14 6.00 -3.73
N ILE A 180 -8.70 6.83 -2.78
CA ILE A 180 -7.99 8.08 -3.05
C ILE A 180 -6.71 7.84 -3.85
N GLU A 181 -5.87 6.89 -3.44
CA GLU A 181 -4.62 6.56 -4.14
C GLU A 181 -4.90 6.08 -5.57
N ARG A 182 -5.95 5.27 -5.77
CA ARG A 182 -6.35 4.78 -7.10
C ARG A 182 -6.90 5.91 -7.99
N MET A 183 -7.70 6.81 -7.43
CA MET A 183 -8.19 7.99 -8.15
C MET A 183 -7.03 8.91 -8.57
N ASN A 184 -6.04 9.12 -7.72
CA ASN A 184 -4.81 9.86 -8.07
C ASN A 184 -4.05 9.24 -9.26
N CYS A 185 -4.18 7.93 -9.45
CA CYS A 185 -3.59 7.21 -10.58
C CYS A 185 -4.54 7.13 -11.80
N ALA A 186 -5.64 7.86 -11.81
CA ALA A 186 -6.68 7.79 -12.84
C ALA A 186 -7.24 6.37 -13.07
N ASN A 187 -7.35 5.58 -12.00
CA ASN A 187 -7.95 4.24 -12.00
C ASN A 187 -9.26 4.30 -11.23
N TYR A 188 -10.36 4.45 -11.95
CA TYR A 188 -11.69 4.62 -11.37
C TYR A 188 -12.47 3.30 -11.38
N ILE A 189 -13.43 3.16 -10.46
CA ILE A 189 -14.47 2.16 -10.51
C ILE A 189 -15.68 2.79 -11.21
N ASN A 190 -16.25 2.07 -12.17
CA ASN A 190 -17.54 2.42 -12.73
C ASN A 190 -18.66 1.92 -11.81
N MET A 191 -19.79 2.61 -11.81
CA MET A 191 -20.96 2.18 -11.08
C MET A 191 -21.43 0.82 -11.63
N GLU A 192 -21.52 -0.19 -10.77
CA GLU A 192 -22.04 -1.51 -11.14
C GLU A 192 -23.56 -1.54 -11.03
N GLU A 193 -24.22 -2.44 -11.77
CA GLU A 193 -25.71 -2.57 -11.75
C GLU A 193 -26.28 -2.86 -10.35
N GLY A 194 -25.48 -3.42 -9.42
CA GLY A 194 -25.90 -3.70 -8.04
C GLY A 194 -25.93 -2.49 -7.10
N MET A 195 -25.47 -1.33 -7.56
CA MET A 195 -25.41 -0.09 -6.74
C MET A 195 -26.62 0.83 -6.97
N GLN A 196 -27.55 0.42 -7.81
CA GLN A 196 -28.78 1.20 -8.06
C GLN A 196 -29.65 1.24 -6.79
N GLY A 197 -30.08 2.45 -6.41
CA GLY A 197 -30.90 2.68 -5.20
C GLY A 197 -30.12 2.98 -3.93
N LEU A 198 -28.78 2.91 -3.95
CA LEU A 198 -27.97 3.36 -2.81
C LEU A 198 -28.03 4.88 -2.60
N GLU A 199 -28.33 5.63 -3.65
CA GLU A 199 -28.36 7.11 -3.64
C GLU A 199 -29.36 7.68 -2.62
N GLU A 200 -30.37 6.90 -2.25
CA GLU A 200 -31.37 7.29 -1.24
C GLU A 200 -30.95 6.98 0.20
N THR A 201 -29.83 6.28 0.40
CA THR A 201 -29.37 5.87 1.72
C THR A 201 -28.55 6.96 2.40
N ILE A 202 -28.55 6.95 3.75
CA ILE A 202 -27.73 7.87 4.54
C ILE A 202 -26.23 7.60 4.34
N GLU A 203 -25.84 6.34 4.16
CA GLU A 203 -24.46 5.93 3.90
C GLU A 203 -23.95 6.53 2.58
N TYR A 204 -24.79 6.59 1.56
CA TYR A 204 -24.43 7.23 0.29
C TYR A 204 -24.24 8.75 0.45
N GLN A 205 -25.10 9.42 1.20
CA GLN A 205 -25.00 10.86 1.46
C GLN A 205 -23.73 11.19 2.27
N ILE A 206 -23.40 10.36 3.27
CA ILE A 206 -22.17 10.45 4.06
C ILE A 206 -20.96 10.26 3.12
N SER A 207 -20.98 9.22 2.29
CA SER A 207 -19.93 8.92 1.32
C SER A 207 -19.73 10.08 0.34
N GLN A 208 -20.80 10.62 -0.20
CA GLN A 208 -20.78 11.76 -1.12
C GLN A 208 -20.16 12.99 -0.47
N THR A 209 -20.65 13.37 0.72
CA THR A 209 -20.14 14.53 1.47
C THR A 209 -18.64 14.34 1.81
N PHE A 210 -18.26 13.14 2.21
CA PHE A 210 -16.86 12.82 2.49
C PHE A 210 -15.99 13.00 1.25
N PHE A 211 -16.35 12.39 0.13
CA PHE A 211 -15.56 12.50 -1.10
C PHE A 211 -15.56 13.89 -1.72
N GLU A 212 -16.61 14.69 -1.55
CA GLU A 212 -16.61 16.10 -1.93
C GLU A 212 -15.55 16.90 -1.14
N ARG A 213 -15.44 16.67 0.16
CA ARG A 213 -14.41 17.30 1.00
C ARG A 213 -13.01 16.83 0.61
N ILE A 214 -12.83 15.54 0.38
CA ILE A 214 -11.57 14.97 -0.11
C ILE A 214 -11.19 15.56 -1.47
N SER A 215 -12.13 15.65 -2.42
CA SER A 215 -11.91 16.26 -3.73
C SER A 215 -11.39 17.70 -3.62
N LYS A 216 -12.02 18.52 -2.80
CA LYS A 216 -11.62 19.90 -2.55
C LYS A 216 -10.25 20.00 -1.88
N ARG A 217 -9.97 19.11 -0.92
CA ARG A 217 -8.75 19.15 -0.11
C ARG A 217 -7.52 18.65 -0.85
N LEU A 218 -7.68 17.56 -1.63
CA LEU A 218 -6.59 16.89 -2.33
C LEU A 218 -6.51 17.22 -3.82
N HIS A 219 -7.45 18.01 -4.34
CA HIS A 219 -7.55 18.39 -5.75
C HIS A 219 -7.64 17.18 -6.69
N ILE A 220 -8.42 16.17 -6.30
CA ILE A 220 -8.67 14.97 -7.09
C ILE A 220 -10.08 14.97 -7.69
N THR A 221 -10.24 14.28 -8.83
CA THR A 221 -11.57 14.04 -9.41
C THR A 221 -12.16 12.79 -8.78
N VAL A 222 -13.37 12.91 -8.25
CA VAL A 222 -14.14 11.79 -7.68
C VAL A 222 -15.22 11.39 -8.68
N HIS A 223 -15.47 10.10 -8.79
CA HIS A 223 -16.48 9.50 -9.64
C HIS A 223 -17.56 8.81 -8.81
N ASP A 224 -18.80 8.80 -9.32
CA ASP A 224 -19.96 8.24 -8.59
C ASP A 224 -19.78 6.77 -8.18
N GLY A 225 -19.05 5.98 -9.01
CA GLY A 225 -18.70 4.61 -8.67
C GLY A 225 -17.84 4.49 -7.40
N GLU A 226 -17.01 5.48 -7.10
CA GLU A 226 -16.21 5.50 -5.85
C GLU A 226 -17.09 5.81 -4.65
N VAL A 227 -18.02 6.74 -4.81
CA VAL A 227 -19.00 7.12 -3.78
C VAL A 227 -19.88 5.91 -3.45
N GLY A 228 -20.46 5.26 -4.46
CA GLY A 228 -21.29 4.08 -4.28
C GLY A 228 -20.55 2.90 -3.64
N MET A 229 -19.31 2.65 -4.07
CA MET A 229 -18.48 1.56 -3.52
C MET A 229 -18.11 1.77 -2.05
N PHE A 230 -18.01 3.01 -1.61
CA PHE A 230 -17.69 3.33 -0.22
C PHE A 230 -18.91 3.30 0.69
N ALA A 231 -20.10 3.59 0.13
CA ALA A 231 -21.37 3.56 0.83
C ALA A 231 -21.90 2.12 1.06
N TRP A 232 -21.43 1.15 0.28
CA TRP A 232 -21.88 -0.25 0.30
C TRP A 232 -21.03 -1.08 1.25
#